data_659f6298f39aeb50af0b3f97d55e9d10
#
_entry.id   659f6298f39aeb50af0b3f97d55e9d10
#
_cell.length_a   1.000
_cell.length_b   1.000
_cell.length_c   1.000
_cell.angle_alpha   90.00
_cell.angle_beta   90.00
_cell.angle_gamma   90.00
#
_symmetry.space_group_name_H-M   'P 1'
#
loop_
_entity.id
_entity.type
_entity.pdbx_description
1 polymer ?
#
loop_
_entity_poly.entity_id
_entity_poly.type
_entity_poly.pdbx_seq_one_letter_code
_entity_poly.pdbx_strand_id
1 'polypeptide(L)'
;GTAKKEDEIKTVDVLVFDASKTPVVFLEWVRGTGVTQDLANNNSTVNFSAVLYPTTESTCIVVVANRELDGIASEFKKGETTKVEAMEALLHTHTGKWTADGSTTGGYTRIPMYGEKEIAKIAPSMNPITGINMKRMLARIDIRNSASNFTVEEVYLANYNTIGYIAPAWDAAGKVIDPAPDATNLPADGGKKMGEGEAILYSVDGSTPYNGEIYTFEAPAAVDAGGVGQDGASSRKDAVCLIVKGKIGNGKSTFYRVDLTKTGKIGEEVEYLSLKRNYKYIITVTEASGIGYESFREALASYTVMSNLKFRLIHYDRDMVKDVVYNGQYMLGVGESEVSVTQHQNN
;
A
#
# COMPACT_ATOMS: atom_id res chain seq x y z
N GLY A 1 14.47 14.34 -2.64
CA GLY A 1 14.33 14.04 -1.33
C GLY A 1 13.03 13.52 -0.76
N THR A 2 11.87 13.77 -1.34
CA THR A 2 10.58 13.33 -0.77
C THR A 2 10.37 11.82 -0.79
N ALA A 3 10.95 11.11 -1.75
CA ALA A 3 10.81 9.67 -1.90
C ALA A 3 11.31 8.85 -0.69
N LYS A 4 12.18 9.40 0.12
CA LYS A 4 12.82 8.68 1.24
C LYS A 4 11.91 8.46 2.44
N LYS A 5 10.88 9.28 2.65
CA LYS A 5 10.02 9.16 3.84
C LYS A 5 8.94 8.09 3.70
N GLU A 6 8.52 7.77 2.51
CA GLU A 6 7.61 6.65 2.28
C GLU A 6 8.24 5.28 2.60
N ASP A 7 9.57 5.25 2.75
CA ASP A 7 10.35 4.06 3.13
C ASP A 7 10.62 4.01 4.64
N GLU A 8 10.22 5.03 5.38
CA GLU A 8 10.53 5.12 6.81
C GLU A 8 9.81 4.05 7.62
N ILE A 9 10.58 3.30 8.40
CA ILE A 9 10.09 2.32 9.37
C ILE A 9 10.46 2.79 10.77
N LYS A 10 9.46 2.92 11.64
CA LYS A 10 9.63 3.32 13.04
C LYS A 10 9.27 2.23 14.04
N THR A 11 8.27 1.43 13.72
CA THR A 11 7.84 0.33 14.56
C THR A 11 7.89 -0.96 13.78
N VAL A 12 8.23 -2.02 14.48
CA VAL A 12 8.27 -3.39 13.93
C VAL A 12 7.61 -4.33 14.92
N ASP A 13 6.68 -5.10 14.43
CA ASP A 13 6.10 -6.24 15.14
C ASP A 13 6.47 -7.52 14.41
N VAL A 14 6.78 -8.57 15.18
CA VAL A 14 7.14 -9.87 14.64
C VAL A 14 6.07 -10.88 15.02
N LEU A 15 5.57 -11.59 14.03
CA LEU A 15 4.72 -12.77 14.22
C LEU A 15 5.48 -14.01 13.81
N VAL A 16 5.41 -15.04 14.63
CA VAL A 16 6.08 -16.32 14.40
C VAL A 16 5.04 -17.40 14.19
N PHE A 17 5.22 -18.19 13.14
CA PHE A 17 4.31 -19.28 12.78
C PHE A 17 5.08 -20.59 12.63
N ASP A 18 4.45 -21.70 13.05
CA ASP A 18 4.92 -23.05 12.77
C ASP A 18 4.53 -23.44 11.34
N ALA A 19 5.52 -23.38 10.45
CA ALA A 19 5.34 -23.70 9.04
C ALA A 19 5.41 -25.21 8.76
N SER A 20 5.72 -26.03 9.75
CA SER A 20 5.69 -27.50 9.64
C SER A 20 4.27 -28.06 9.74
N LYS A 21 3.32 -27.28 10.19
CA LYS A 21 1.92 -27.68 10.36
C LYS A 21 1.08 -27.38 9.13
N THR A 22 0.02 -28.14 8.97
CA THR A 22 -1.03 -27.89 7.97
C THR A 22 -2.39 -27.94 8.67
N PRO A 23 -3.04 -26.80 8.84
CA PRO A 23 -2.62 -25.44 8.46
C PRO A 23 -1.43 -24.91 9.27
N VAL A 24 -0.71 -23.93 8.72
CA VAL A 24 0.33 -23.18 9.42
C VAL A 24 -0.31 -22.40 10.57
N VAL A 25 0.25 -22.49 11.76
CA VAL A 25 -0.33 -21.95 13.01
C VAL A 25 0.57 -20.96 13.70
N PHE A 26 -0.05 -20.01 14.38
CA PHE A 26 0.58 -18.97 15.17
C PHE A 26 1.33 -19.56 16.38
N LEU A 27 2.52 -19.04 16.65
CA LEU A 27 3.32 -19.39 17.83
C LEU A 27 3.44 -18.23 18.81
N GLU A 28 3.88 -17.05 18.35
CA GLU A 28 4.06 -15.88 19.21
C GLU A 28 4.05 -14.57 18.43
N TRP A 29 3.80 -13.49 19.17
CA TRP A 29 3.94 -12.12 18.74
C TRP A 29 4.91 -11.38 19.66
N VAL A 30 5.84 -10.64 19.09
CA VAL A 30 6.83 -9.85 19.82
C VAL A 30 7.00 -8.47 19.18
N ARG A 31 7.07 -7.42 20.00
CA ARG A 31 7.45 -6.09 19.54
C ARG A 31 8.96 -6.04 19.30
N GLY A 32 9.37 -5.60 18.12
CA GLY A 32 10.76 -5.30 17.82
C GLY A 32 11.27 -4.08 18.58
N THR A 33 12.54 -4.08 18.92
CA THR A 33 13.23 -2.99 19.61
C THR A 33 14.49 -2.57 18.85
N GLY A 34 15.01 -1.39 19.15
CA GLY A 34 16.24 -0.91 18.53
C GLY A 34 16.14 -0.70 17.02
N VAL A 35 14.98 -0.29 16.54
CA VAL A 35 14.76 -0.05 15.11
C VAL A 35 15.63 1.09 14.64
N THR A 36 16.52 0.81 13.67
CA THR A 36 17.42 1.78 13.05
C THR A 36 17.36 1.69 11.53
N GLN A 37 17.39 2.83 10.87
CA GLN A 37 17.34 2.95 9.42
C GLN A 37 18.12 4.18 8.96
N ASP A 38 18.99 4.02 7.96
CA ASP A 38 19.74 5.12 7.38
C ASP A 38 19.11 5.58 6.05
N LEU A 39 18.08 6.42 6.16
CA LEU A 39 17.42 7.00 4.99
C LEU A 39 18.29 8.06 4.29
N ALA A 40 19.27 8.66 5.00
CA ALA A 40 20.07 9.76 4.46
C ALA A 40 21.00 9.31 3.34
N ASN A 41 21.53 8.10 3.46
CA ASN A 41 22.49 7.52 2.51
C ASN A 41 21.85 6.61 1.46
N ASN A 42 20.55 6.71 1.21
CA ASN A 42 19.79 5.81 0.36
C ASN A 42 19.85 4.35 0.78
N ASN A 43 20.24 4.08 2.00
CA ASN A 43 20.22 2.75 2.55
C ASN A 43 18.81 2.44 3.07
N SER A 44 18.14 1.52 2.41
CA SER A 44 16.81 1.05 2.80
C SER A 44 16.86 -0.07 3.83
N THR A 45 18.04 -0.46 4.29
CA THR A 45 18.19 -1.50 5.30
C THR A 45 17.67 -1.02 6.65
N VAL A 46 16.86 -1.84 7.28
CA VAL A 46 16.33 -1.61 8.62
C VAL A 46 16.83 -2.72 9.53
N ASN A 47 17.40 -2.32 10.65
CA ASN A 47 17.86 -3.25 11.69
C ASN A 47 16.95 -3.14 12.90
N PHE A 48 16.63 -4.27 13.51
CA PHE A 48 15.90 -4.34 14.77
C PHE A 48 16.24 -5.64 15.51
N SER A 49 15.82 -5.72 16.76
CA SER A 49 15.97 -6.90 17.60
C SER A 49 14.63 -7.32 18.19
N ALA A 50 14.47 -8.62 18.41
CA ALA A 50 13.34 -9.20 19.10
C ALA A 50 13.75 -10.46 19.86
N VAL A 51 13.13 -10.73 21.00
CA VAL A 51 13.33 -11.96 21.76
C VAL A 51 12.29 -12.96 21.33
N LEU A 52 12.71 -14.05 20.71
CA LEU A 52 11.82 -15.09 20.22
C LEU A 52 12.11 -16.42 20.92
N TYR A 53 11.08 -17.24 21.11
CA TYR A 53 11.24 -18.61 21.55
C TYR A 53 11.93 -19.45 20.48
N PRO A 54 12.84 -20.36 20.85
CA PRO A 54 13.41 -21.33 19.93
C PRO A 54 12.33 -22.22 19.31
N THR A 55 12.55 -22.62 18.08
CA THR A 55 11.73 -23.63 17.39
C THR A 55 12.60 -24.78 16.91
N THR A 56 12.01 -25.96 16.70
CA THR A 56 12.72 -27.15 16.20
C THR A 56 12.39 -27.44 14.74
N GLU A 57 11.31 -26.89 14.25
CA GLU A 57 10.74 -27.15 12.92
C GLU A 57 10.74 -25.88 12.06
N SER A 58 10.41 -26.08 10.78
CA SER A 58 10.25 -24.98 9.83
C SER A 58 9.35 -23.88 10.38
N THR A 59 9.84 -22.66 10.35
CA THR A 59 9.24 -21.51 11.02
C THR A 59 9.11 -20.36 10.02
N CYS A 60 7.94 -19.75 9.96
CA CYS A 60 7.72 -18.54 9.19
C CYS A 60 7.79 -17.31 10.11
N ILE A 61 8.69 -16.40 9.79
CA ILE A 61 8.85 -15.11 10.44
C ILE A 61 8.11 -14.07 9.59
N VAL A 62 7.13 -13.43 10.19
CA VAL A 62 6.40 -12.30 9.60
C VAL A 62 6.82 -11.02 10.30
N VAL A 63 7.13 -10.00 9.52
CA VAL A 63 7.45 -8.65 10.01
C VAL A 63 6.39 -7.69 9.52
N VAL A 64 5.77 -6.98 10.45
CA VAL A 64 4.84 -5.88 10.18
C VAL A 64 5.46 -4.58 10.65
N ALA A 65 5.60 -3.63 9.75
CA ALA A 65 6.16 -2.32 10.06
C ALA A 65 5.07 -1.25 10.08
N ASN A 66 5.28 -0.25 10.94
CA ASN A 66 4.44 0.96 11.05
C ASN A 66 2.97 0.70 11.42
N ARG A 67 2.68 -0.44 11.97
CA ARG A 67 1.37 -0.77 12.54
C ARG A 67 1.58 -1.62 13.78
N GLU A 68 1.33 -1.05 14.93
CA GLU A 68 1.40 -1.77 16.20
C GLU A 68 0.23 -2.75 16.31
N LEU A 69 0.54 -3.99 16.69
CA LEU A 69 -0.42 -5.09 16.66
C LEU A 69 -1.05 -5.42 18.03
N ASP A 70 -0.93 -4.53 19.01
CA ASP A 70 -1.37 -4.76 20.39
C ASP A 70 -2.84 -5.20 20.48
N GLY A 71 -3.72 -4.57 19.74
CA GLY A 71 -5.14 -4.88 19.76
C GLY A 71 -5.57 -6.01 18.82
N ILE A 72 -4.64 -6.58 18.07
CA ILE A 72 -4.93 -7.65 17.11
C ILE A 72 -4.21 -8.94 17.51
N ALA A 73 -2.89 -8.90 17.62
CA ALA A 73 -2.08 -10.09 17.88
C ALA A 73 -2.27 -10.65 19.29
N SER A 74 -2.73 -9.84 20.23
CA SER A 74 -3.12 -10.29 21.58
C SER A 74 -4.27 -11.29 21.58
N GLU A 75 -5.09 -11.30 20.53
CA GLU A 75 -6.21 -12.24 20.38
C GLU A 75 -5.78 -13.57 19.74
N PHE A 76 -4.58 -13.63 19.17
CA PHE A 76 -4.09 -14.85 18.53
C PHE A 76 -3.71 -15.90 19.56
N LYS A 77 -4.10 -17.14 19.32
CA LYS A 77 -3.86 -18.28 20.19
C LYS A 77 -2.78 -19.18 19.64
N LYS A 78 -1.75 -19.41 20.45
CA LYS A 78 -0.63 -20.30 20.11
C LYS A 78 -1.13 -21.70 19.74
N GLY A 79 -0.70 -22.19 18.57
CA GLY A 79 -1.03 -23.52 18.08
C GLY A 79 -2.45 -23.68 17.56
N GLU A 80 -3.30 -22.63 17.63
CA GLU A 80 -4.70 -22.66 17.20
C GLU A 80 -4.97 -21.68 16.06
N THR A 81 -4.63 -20.40 16.23
CA THR A 81 -4.85 -19.39 15.19
C THR A 81 -4.02 -19.71 13.96
N THR A 82 -4.66 -19.92 12.84
CA THR A 82 -3.97 -20.18 11.58
C THR A 82 -3.31 -18.92 11.02
N LYS A 83 -2.30 -19.10 10.18
CA LYS A 83 -1.67 -17.97 9.50
C LYS A 83 -2.67 -17.20 8.62
N VAL A 84 -3.58 -17.90 7.96
CA VAL A 84 -4.65 -17.28 7.15
C VAL A 84 -5.55 -16.41 8.02
N GLU A 85 -6.04 -16.93 9.15
CA GLU A 85 -6.86 -16.15 10.10
C GLU A 85 -6.11 -14.92 10.63
N ALA A 86 -4.81 -15.07 10.91
CA ALA A 86 -3.98 -13.93 11.32
C ALA A 86 -3.84 -12.88 10.22
N MET A 87 -3.61 -13.29 8.98
CA MET A 87 -3.51 -12.37 7.84
C MET A 87 -4.83 -11.64 7.58
N GLU A 88 -5.96 -12.34 7.71
CA GLU A 88 -7.31 -11.75 7.60
C GLU A 88 -7.61 -10.76 8.73
N ALA A 89 -7.07 -10.97 9.92
CA ALA A 89 -7.22 -10.07 11.07
C ALA A 89 -6.32 -8.82 10.97
N LEU A 90 -5.26 -8.86 10.16
CA LEU A 90 -4.33 -7.74 9.99
C LEU A 90 -4.93 -6.68 9.06
N LEU A 91 -5.97 -6.02 9.53
CA LEU A 91 -6.62 -4.90 8.85
C LEU A 91 -6.05 -3.56 9.32
N HIS A 92 -5.96 -2.62 8.39
CA HIS A 92 -5.62 -1.24 8.68
C HIS A 92 -6.67 -0.31 8.09
N THR A 93 -7.12 0.64 8.89
CA THR A 93 -8.09 1.67 8.49
C THR A 93 -7.41 3.03 8.56
N HIS A 94 -7.59 3.82 7.51
CA HIS A 94 -7.15 5.21 7.49
C HIS A 94 -8.17 6.07 6.74
N THR A 95 -8.53 7.19 7.33
CA THR A 95 -9.43 8.17 6.72
C THR A 95 -8.68 9.45 6.43
N GLY A 96 -9.06 10.11 5.35
CA GLY A 96 -8.44 11.35 4.92
C GLY A 96 -7.13 11.16 4.15
N LYS A 97 -6.41 12.25 3.98
CA LYS A 97 -5.21 12.31 3.16
C LYS A 97 -4.03 11.60 3.83
N TRP A 98 -3.36 10.73 3.10
CA TRP A 98 -2.05 10.23 3.49
C TRP A 98 -0.98 11.28 3.21
N THR A 99 -0.16 11.56 4.19
CA THR A 99 0.95 12.50 4.10
C THR A 99 2.25 11.76 4.39
N ALA A 100 2.85 11.21 3.35
CA ALA A 100 4.09 10.43 3.48
C ALA A 100 5.37 11.25 3.18
N ASP A 101 5.23 12.52 2.83
CA ASP A 101 6.37 13.39 2.50
C ASP A 101 6.98 14.11 3.71
N GLY A 102 6.24 14.17 4.82
CA GLY A 102 6.66 14.84 6.05
C GLY A 102 6.86 16.35 5.93
N SER A 103 6.41 16.95 4.84
CA SER A 103 6.54 18.39 4.59
C SER A 103 5.43 19.22 5.22
N THR A 104 4.36 18.57 5.66
CA THR A 104 3.19 19.25 6.21
C THR A 104 3.21 19.29 7.73
N THR A 105 2.82 20.41 8.28
CA THR A 105 2.61 20.65 9.72
C THR A 105 1.47 19.80 10.31
N GLY A 106 0.81 18.97 9.52
CA GLY A 106 -0.38 18.21 9.89
C GLY A 106 -0.16 16.74 10.27
N GLY A 107 1.07 16.28 10.35
CA GLY A 107 1.36 14.91 10.74
C GLY A 107 1.67 13.99 9.55
N TYR A 108 2.86 13.46 9.58
CA TYR A 108 3.33 12.43 8.68
C TYR A 108 2.72 11.08 9.07
N THR A 109 2.08 10.42 8.11
CA THR A 109 1.51 9.09 8.30
C THR A 109 2.42 8.05 7.64
N ARG A 110 3.04 7.20 8.44
CA ARG A 110 3.90 6.13 7.94
C ARG A 110 3.06 5.03 7.32
N ILE A 111 3.55 4.52 6.20
CA ILE A 111 2.85 3.47 5.46
C ILE A 111 3.11 2.13 6.14
N PRO A 112 2.08 1.37 6.54
CA PRO A 112 2.26 0.00 6.99
C PRO A 112 2.89 -0.87 5.91
N MET A 113 3.76 -1.79 6.33
CA MET A 113 4.48 -2.69 5.44
C MET A 113 4.45 -4.10 5.99
N TYR A 114 4.58 -5.06 5.11
CA TYR A 114 4.60 -6.48 5.42
C TYR A 114 5.73 -7.19 4.69
N GLY A 115 6.42 -8.07 5.39
CA GLY A 115 7.39 -8.99 4.82
C GLY A 115 7.40 -10.31 5.57
N GLU A 116 7.82 -11.38 4.91
CA GLU A 116 7.93 -12.68 5.55
C GLU A 116 9.13 -13.47 5.03
N LYS A 117 9.61 -14.38 5.86
CA LYS A 117 10.64 -15.34 5.50
C LYS A 117 10.45 -16.65 6.25
N GLU A 118 10.53 -17.74 5.53
CA GLU A 118 10.60 -19.07 6.11
C GLU A 118 12.05 -19.45 6.39
N ILE A 119 12.29 -19.98 7.58
CA ILE A 119 13.60 -20.47 8.05
C ILE A 119 13.44 -21.87 8.60
N ALA A 120 14.53 -22.63 8.65
CA ALA A 120 14.50 -24.01 9.13
C ALA A 120 14.07 -24.11 10.60
N LYS A 121 14.54 -23.18 11.44
CA LYS A 121 14.20 -23.09 12.86
C LYS A 121 14.75 -21.79 13.47
N ILE A 122 14.20 -21.39 14.60
CA ILE A 122 14.80 -20.37 15.48
C ILE A 122 15.69 -21.11 16.48
N ALA A 123 17.00 -20.84 16.46
CA ALA A 123 17.95 -21.46 17.37
C ALA A 123 18.72 -20.40 18.19
N PRO A 124 19.13 -20.72 19.40
CA PRO A 124 20.09 -19.89 20.14
C PRO A 124 21.35 -19.63 19.31
N SER A 125 21.89 -18.44 19.41
CA SER A 125 23.17 -18.09 18.74
C SER A 125 23.14 -18.22 17.20
N MET A 126 21.96 -18.13 16.59
CA MET A 126 21.86 -18.10 15.13
C MET A 126 22.36 -16.76 14.56
N ASN A 127 22.82 -16.80 13.32
CA ASN A 127 23.12 -15.57 12.59
C ASN A 127 21.87 -14.70 12.43
N PRO A 128 22.04 -13.38 12.25
CA PRO A 128 20.92 -12.51 11.94
C PRO A 128 20.10 -13.03 10.75
N ILE A 129 18.79 -12.98 10.87
CA ILE A 129 17.90 -13.28 9.75
C ILE A 129 17.91 -12.07 8.82
N THR A 130 18.31 -12.27 7.59
CA THR A 130 18.40 -11.25 6.56
C THR A 130 17.48 -11.56 5.37
N GLY A 131 17.27 -10.61 4.48
CA GLY A 131 16.51 -10.82 3.26
C GLY A 131 14.99 -10.87 3.49
N ILE A 132 14.49 -10.22 4.53
CA ILE A 132 13.06 -9.98 4.70
C ILE A 132 12.72 -8.69 3.91
N ASN A 133 12.05 -8.85 2.80
CA ASN A 133 11.69 -7.75 1.92
C ASN A 133 10.31 -7.22 2.29
N MET A 134 10.23 -5.92 2.60
CA MET A 134 8.99 -5.27 3.02
C MET A 134 8.27 -4.64 1.85
N LYS A 135 6.99 -4.98 1.67
CA LYS A 135 6.10 -4.33 0.70
C LYS A 135 5.20 -3.33 1.41
N ARG A 136 5.13 -2.11 0.89
CA ARG A 136 4.19 -1.08 1.34
C ARG A 136 2.78 -1.51 0.99
N MET A 137 1.83 -1.27 1.89
CA MET A 137 0.44 -1.65 1.65
C MET A 137 -0.30 -0.71 0.69
N LEU A 138 0.25 0.44 0.37
CA LEU A 138 -0.41 1.44 -0.46
C LEU A 138 0.13 1.46 -1.90
N ALA A 139 -0.74 1.84 -2.81
CA ALA A 139 -0.37 2.33 -4.13
C ALA A 139 -0.01 3.82 -4.06
N ARG A 140 0.85 4.27 -4.98
CA ARG A 140 1.20 5.67 -5.16
C ARG A 140 0.80 6.14 -6.56
N ILE A 141 0.15 7.29 -6.65
CA ILE A 141 -0.24 7.92 -7.91
C ILE A 141 0.42 9.30 -8.01
N ASP A 142 1.20 9.50 -9.06
CA ASP A 142 1.77 10.79 -9.42
C ASP A 142 1.05 11.34 -10.64
N ILE A 143 0.63 12.61 -10.59
CA ILE A 143 0.14 13.31 -11.78
C ILE A 143 1.20 14.30 -12.25
N ARG A 144 1.44 14.28 -13.55
CA ARG A 144 2.30 15.23 -14.26
C ARG A 144 1.50 15.91 -15.36
N ASN A 145 1.80 17.17 -15.61
CA ASN A 145 1.22 17.91 -16.72
C ASN A 145 2.31 18.28 -17.73
N SER A 146 2.22 17.72 -18.94
CA SER A 146 3.06 18.08 -20.07
C SER A 146 2.31 18.82 -21.18
N ALA A 147 1.02 19.04 -20.99
CA ALA A 147 0.20 19.76 -21.96
C ALA A 147 0.53 21.27 -21.93
N SER A 148 0.88 21.80 -23.09
CA SER A 148 1.19 23.24 -23.21
C SER A 148 -0.03 24.14 -23.16
N ASN A 149 -1.22 23.59 -23.38
CA ASN A 149 -2.47 24.35 -23.43
C ASN A 149 -3.34 24.18 -22.16
N PHE A 150 -2.89 23.44 -21.17
CA PHE A 150 -3.68 23.10 -19.99
C PHE A 150 -2.96 23.41 -18.69
N THR A 151 -3.67 24.02 -17.76
CA THR A 151 -3.20 24.25 -16.39
C THR A 151 -3.99 23.39 -15.41
N VAL A 152 -3.32 22.53 -14.68
CA VAL A 152 -3.90 21.75 -13.58
C VAL A 152 -3.97 22.64 -12.35
N GLU A 153 -5.14 22.80 -11.77
CA GLU A 153 -5.38 23.64 -10.59
C GLU A 153 -5.56 22.80 -9.32
N GLU A 154 -6.34 21.73 -9.41
CA GLU A 154 -6.64 20.85 -8.29
C GLU A 154 -6.73 19.41 -8.77
N VAL A 155 -6.35 18.48 -7.93
CA VAL A 155 -6.51 17.05 -8.14
C VAL A 155 -7.22 16.45 -6.94
N TYR A 156 -8.23 15.66 -7.19
CA TYR A 156 -8.99 14.94 -6.16
C TYR A 156 -8.88 13.44 -6.35
N LEU A 157 -8.72 12.72 -5.25
CA LEU A 157 -8.91 11.28 -5.20
C LEU A 157 -10.37 11.01 -4.84
N ALA A 158 -11.07 10.22 -5.64
CA ALA A 158 -12.49 9.91 -5.45
C ALA A 158 -12.75 8.40 -5.44
N ASN A 159 -13.81 7.98 -4.77
CA ASN A 159 -14.27 6.59 -4.68
C ASN A 159 -13.20 5.61 -4.15
N TYR A 160 -12.42 6.04 -3.18
CA TYR A 160 -11.29 5.30 -2.63
C TYR A 160 -11.69 4.42 -1.44
N ASN A 161 -10.91 3.36 -1.22
CA ASN A 161 -11.05 2.51 -0.05
C ASN A 161 -10.33 3.11 1.17
N THR A 162 -10.84 2.83 2.36
CA THR A 162 -10.26 3.27 3.64
C THR A 162 -9.80 2.12 4.52
N ILE A 163 -10.06 0.88 4.11
CA ILE A 163 -9.68 -0.34 4.80
C ILE A 163 -8.90 -1.23 3.83
N GLY A 164 -7.80 -1.79 4.30
CA GLY A 164 -7.00 -2.75 3.56
C GLY A 164 -6.36 -3.79 4.46
N TYR A 165 -5.96 -4.92 3.87
CA TYR A 165 -5.08 -5.87 4.53
C TYR A 165 -3.66 -5.34 4.58
N ILE A 166 -2.97 -5.50 5.71
CA ILE A 166 -1.55 -5.18 5.81
C ILE A 166 -0.74 -6.21 5.01
N ALA A 167 -1.11 -7.49 5.09
CA ALA A 167 -0.49 -8.54 4.32
C ALA A 167 -0.83 -8.42 2.81
N PRO A 168 0.14 -8.73 1.91
CA PRO A 168 -0.14 -8.91 0.49
C PRO A 168 -1.10 -10.09 0.26
N ALA A 169 -1.56 -10.27 -0.98
CA ALA A 169 -2.35 -11.43 -1.35
C ALA A 169 -1.66 -12.75 -0.97
N TRP A 170 -2.43 -13.71 -0.49
CA TRP A 170 -1.95 -15.03 -0.05
C TRP A 170 -2.78 -16.16 -0.63
N ASP A 171 -2.20 -17.33 -0.67
CA ASP A 171 -2.87 -18.57 -1.06
C ASP A 171 -3.60 -19.23 0.11
N ALA A 172 -4.25 -20.37 -0.14
CA ALA A 172 -4.99 -21.11 0.87
C ALA A 172 -4.13 -21.60 2.06
N ALA A 173 -2.84 -21.70 1.89
CA ALA A 173 -1.89 -22.05 2.95
C ALA A 173 -1.37 -20.83 3.73
N GLY A 174 -1.75 -19.63 3.34
CA GLY A 174 -1.29 -18.38 3.93
C GLY A 174 0.09 -17.94 3.42
N LYS A 175 0.53 -18.47 2.29
CA LYS A 175 1.79 -18.05 1.65
C LYS A 175 1.52 -16.85 0.75
N VAL A 176 2.35 -15.82 0.87
CA VAL A 176 2.27 -14.64 0.01
C VAL A 176 2.47 -15.02 -1.46
N ILE A 177 1.60 -14.51 -2.31
CA ILE A 177 1.67 -14.71 -3.76
C ILE A 177 2.52 -13.58 -4.36
N ASP A 178 3.62 -13.94 -5.01
CA ASP A 178 4.51 -13.01 -5.68
C ASP A 178 4.89 -13.53 -7.09
N PRO A 179 4.66 -12.79 -8.15
CA PRO A 179 4.12 -11.42 -8.19
C PRO A 179 2.65 -11.36 -7.74
N ALA A 180 2.29 -10.20 -7.17
CA ALA A 180 0.93 -9.98 -6.69
C ALA A 180 -0.08 -10.10 -7.84
N PRO A 181 -1.15 -10.88 -7.68
CA PRO A 181 -2.24 -10.91 -8.65
C PRO A 181 -2.95 -9.56 -8.69
N ASP A 182 -3.80 -9.38 -9.70
CA ASP A 182 -4.66 -8.21 -9.74
C ASP A 182 -5.59 -8.23 -8.53
N ALA A 183 -5.50 -7.21 -7.70
CA ALA A 183 -6.22 -6.92 -6.45
C ALA A 183 -7.38 -7.89 -6.08
N THR A 184 -7.07 -9.16 -5.89
CA THR A 184 -8.06 -10.22 -5.70
C THR A 184 -8.34 -10.53 -4.24
N ASN A 185 -7.40 -10.19 -3.36
CA ASN A 185 -7.49 -10.49 -1.93
C ASN A 185 -7.69 -9.20 -1.15
N LEU A 186 -8.87 -8.62 -1.29
CA LEU A 186 -9.26 -7.39 -0.63
C LEU A 186 -10.29 -7.70 0.47
N PRO A 187 -10.35 -6.87 1.54
CA PRO A 187 -11.41 -7.00 2.52
C PRO A 187 -12.79 -6.91 1.86
N ALA A 188 -13.74 -7.71 2.34
CA ALA A 188 -15.12 -7.68 1.83
C ALA A 188 -15.75 -6.28 1.99
N ASP A 189 -15.41 -5.59 3.09
CA ASP A 189 -15.73 -4.18 3.28
C ASP A 189 -14.42 -3.37 3.20
N GLY A 190 -14.25 -2.64 2.11
CA GLY A 190 -13.13 -1.72 1.92
C GLY A 190 -13.32 -0.35 2.57
N GLY A 191 -14.43 -0.11 3.24
CA GLY A 191 -14.75 1.19 3.82
C GLY A 191 -14.81 2.30 2.76
N LYS A 192 -15.35 2.00 1.60
CA LYS A 192 -15.31 2.87 0.41
C LYS A 192 -15.99 4.20 0.66
N LYS A 193 -15.29 5.28 0.33
CA LYS A 193 -15.78 6.66 0.39
C LYS A 193 -16.16 7.14 -0.99
N MET A 194 -17.43 7.47 -1.18
CA MET A 194 -18.00 7.81 -2.48
C MET A 194 -18.56 9.22 -2.50
N GLY A 195 -18.55 9.80 -3.70
CA GLY A 195 -19.15 11.09 -3.97
C GLY A 195 -18.24 12.30 -3.68
N GLU A 196 -18.71 13.46 -4.05
CA GLU A 196 -17.96 14.72 -3.97
C GLU A 196 -17.56 15.08 -2.54
N GLY A 197 -18.46 14.91 -1.57
CA GLY A 197 -18.23 15.26 -0.17
C GLY A 197 -17.16 14.41 0.53
N GLU A 198 -16.82 13.26 -0.02
CA GLU A 198 -15.82 12.33 0.53
C GLU A 198 -14.49 12.37 -0.25
N ALA A 199 -14.45 13.08 -1.37
CA ALA A 199 -13.23 13.18 -2.18
C ALA A 199 -12.12 13.93 -1.45
N ILE A 200 -10.88 13.45 -1.63
CA ILE A 200 -9.71 14.05 -1.01
C ILE A 200 -9.06 15.02 -1.98
N LEU A 201 -8.97 16.29 -1.60
CA LEU A 201 -8.27 17.32 -2.36
C LEU A 201 -6.77 17.21 -2.16
N TYR A 202 -6.06 17.12 -3.28
CA TYR A 202 -4.61 17.31 -3.37
C TYR A 202 -4.35 18.62 -4.11
N SER A 203 -3.78 19.60 -3.43
CA SER A 203 -3.47 20.90 -4.03
C SER A 203 -2.29 20.76 -4.99
N VAL A 204 -2.39 21.41 -6.13
CA VAL A 204 -1.29 21.58 -7.07
C VAL A 204 -0.76 22.99 -6.90
N ASP A 205 0.49 23.13 -6.53
CA ASP A 205 1.17 24.42 -6.51
C ASP A 205 1.48 24.80 -7.96
N GLY A 206 0.76 25.77 -8.49
CA GLY A 206 0.52 26.04 -9.92
C GLY A 206 1.73 26.23 -10.85
N SER A 207 2.94 25.99 -10.39
CA SER A 207 4.19 26.16 -11.15
C SER A 207 5.03 24.90 -11.36
N THR A 208 4.71 23.79 -10.69
CA THR A 208 5.50 22.57 -10.77
C THR A 208 4.62 21.34 -10.98
N PRO A 209 5.09 20.32 -11.76
CA PRO A 209 4.34 19.09 -11.85
C PRO A 209 4.13 18.53 -10.44
N TYR A 210 2.88 18.21 -10.12
CA TYR A 210 2.51 17.54 -8.89
C TYR A 210 3.27 16.22 -8.78
N ASN A 211 4.04 16.04 -7.72
CA ASN A 211 4.89 14.88 -7.56
C ASN A 211 4.56 14.10 -6.29
N GLY A 212 3.99 12.90 -6.47
CA GLY A 212 4.14 11.82 -5.54
C GLY A 212 3.47 11.93 -4.18
N GLU A 213 2.30 12.56 -4.08
CA GLU A 213 1.62 12.71 -2.78
C GLU A 213 0.30 11.96 -2.68
N ILE A 214 -0.16 11.30 -3.73
CA ILE A 214 -1.40 10.55 -3.68
C ILE A 214 -1.08 9.11 -3.32
N TYR A 215 -1.45 8.74 -2.10
CA TYR A 215 -1.37 7.36 -1.61
C TYR A 215 -2.78 6.86 -1.35
N THR A 216 -3.04 5.63 -1.74
CA THR A 216 -4.36 5.02 -1.58
C THR A 216 -4.25 3.51 -1.38
N PHE A 217 -5.27 2.95 -0.73
CA PHE A 217 -5.40 1.50 -0.59
C PHE A 217 -5.57 0.81 -1.93
N GLU A 218 -5.27 -0.48 -1.98
CA GLU A 218 -5.57 -1.34 -3.12
C GLU A 218 -7.04 -1.28 -3.50
N ALA A 219 -7.31 -1.37 -4.79
CA ALA A 219 -8.65 -1.42 -5.33
C ALA A 219 -8.68 -2.29 -6.60
N PRO A 220 -9.79 -3.00 -6.86
CA PRO A 220 -9.93 -3.77 -8.09
C PRO A 220 -10.00 -2.85 -9.31
N ALA A 221 -9.69 -3.40 -10.47
CA ALA A 221 -9.94 -2.72 -11.74
C ALA A 221 -11.44 -2.47 -11.90
N ALA A 222 -11.79 -1.35 -12.53
CA ALA A 222 -13.16 -1.14 -12.97
C ALA A 222 -13.54 -2.22 -13.99
N VAL A 223 -14.77 -2.69 -13.90
CA VAL A 223 -15.35 -3.56 -14.92
C VAL A 223 -16.20 -2.69 -15.83
N ASP A 224 -15.80 -2.59 -17.09
CA ASP A 224 -16.63 -1.97 -18.11
C ASP A 224 -17.44 -3.09 -18.79
N ALA A 225 -18.72 -3.13 -18.54
CA ALA A 225 -19.59 -4.09 -19.19
C ALA A 225 -20.07 -3.64 -20.57
N GLY A 226 -19.29 -2.78 -21.25
CA GLY A 226 -19.43 -2.52 -22.67
C GLY A 226 -20.80 -2.05 -23.09
N GLY A 227 -21.27 -0.94 -22.61
CA GLY A 227 -22.47 -0.34 -23.16
C GLY A 227 -23.14 0.67 -22.22
N VAL A 228 -23.66 1.71 -22.80
CA VAL A 228 -24.48 2.70 -22.10
C VAL A 228 -25.68 2.00 -21.46
N GLY A 229 -25.74 2.02 -20.14
CA GLY A 229 -26.86 1.46 -19.37
C GLY A 229 -26.72 0.00 -18.95
N GLN A 230 -25.54 -0.61 -19.06
CA GLN A 230 -25.24 -1.94 -18.56
C GLN A 230 -24.65 -1.86 -17.13
N ASP A 231 -24.74 -2.94 -16.37
CA ASP A 231 -24.27 -3.00 -14.98
C ASP A 231 -22.77 -2.64 -14.79
N GLY A 232 -21.95 -2.82 -15.82
CA GLY A 232 -20.55 -2.44 -15.79
C GLY A 232 -20.26 -0.94 -15.84
N ALA A 233 -21.15 -0.15 -16.40
CA ALA A 233 -21.06 1.31 -16.32
C ALA A 233 -21.20 1.78 -14.87
N SER A 234 -21.98 1.06 -14.07
CA SER A 234 -22.12 1.26 -12.63
C SER A 234 -20.80 0.98 -11.91
N SER A 235 -20.14 -0.12 -12.23
CA SER A 235 -18.85 -0.51 -11.62
C SER A 235 -17.75 0.50 -11.93
N ARG A 236 -17.66 1.01 -13.16
CA ARG A 236 -16.72 2.07 -13.53
C ARG A 236 -17.02 3.35 -12.75
N LYS A 237 -18.28 3.72 -12.64
CA LYS A 237 -18.72 4.94 -11.92
C LYS A 237 -18.25 4.91 -10.47
N ASP A 238 -18.26 3.74 -9.85
CA ASP A 238 -17.92 3.54 -8.46
C ASP A 238 -16.43 3.24 -8.24
N ALA A 239 -15.66 3.04 -9.30
CA ALA A 239 -14.23 2.75 -9.20
C ALA A 239 -13.42 3.95 -8.74
N VAL A 240 -12.30 3.66 -8.09
CA VAL A 240 -11.31 4.68 -7.72
C VAL A 240 -10.89 5.44 -8.97
N CYS A 241 -10.95 6.76 -8.90
CA CYS A 241 -10.52 7.64 -9.99
C CYS A 241 -9.96 8.95 -9.44
N LEU A 242 -9.40 9.73 -10.34
CA LEU A 242 -9.01 11.10 -10.05
C LEU A 242 -9.98 12.07 -10.75
N ILE A 243 -10.27 13.17 -10.08
CA ILE A 243 -10.94 14.32 -10.70
C ILE A 243 -9.93 15.45 -10.76
N VAL A 244 -9.64 15.90 -11.96
CA VAL A 244 -8.72 17.00 -12.22
C VAL A 244 -9.53 18.24 -12.52
N LYS A 245 -9.31 19.30 -11.76
CA LYS A 245 -9.80 20.63 -12.08
C LYS A 245 -8.70 21.42 -12.78
N GLY A 246 -9.03 22.03 -13.88
CA GLY A 246 -8.07 22.80 -14.64
C GLY A 246 -8.71 23.61 -15.74
N LYS A 247 -7.89 24.34 -16.48
CA LYS A 247 -8.35 25.24 -17.54
C LYS A 247 -7.47 25.19 -18.77
N ILE A 248 -8.06 25.43 -19.92
CA ILE A 248 -7.36 25.62 -21.19
C ILE A 248 -7.04 27.11 -21.36
N GLY A 249 -5.77 27.44 -21.49
CA GLY A 249 -5.32 28.82 -21.61
C GLY A 249 -5.88 29.71 -20.50
N ASN A 250 -6.53 30.78 -20.86
CA ASN A 250 -7.21 31.72 -19.95
C ASN A 250 -8.72 31.42 -19.79
N GLY A 251 -9.15 30.23 -20.22
CA GLY A 251 -10.55 29.84 -20.15
C GLY A 251 -11.04 29.54 -18.73
N LYS A 252 -12.30 29.15 -18.65
CA LYS A 252 -12.95 28.75 -17.40
C LYS A 252 -12.35 27.46 -16.88
N SER A 253 -12.23 27.35 -15.56
CA SER A 253 -11.87 26.10 -14.90
C SER A 253 -13.00 25.09 -14.97
N THR A 254 -12.69 23.89 -15.40
CA THR A 254 -13.63 22.77 -15.53
C THR A 254 -13.06 21.50 -14.95
N PHE A 255 -13.87 20.46 -14.83
CA PHE A 255 -13.54 19.21 -14.17
C PHE A 255 -13.46 18.06 -15.16
N TYR A 256 -12.47 17.21 -14.97
CA TYR A 256 -12.19 16.06 -15.83
C TYR A 256 -12.04 14.81 -14.95
N ARG A 257 -12.70 13.73 -15.35
CA ARG A 257 -12.47 12.42 -14.72
C ARG A 257 -11.30 11.72 -15.39
N VAL A 258 -10.36 11.24 -14.60
CA VAL A 258 -9.23 10.44 -15.03
C VAL A 258 -9.36 9.06 -14.40
N ASP A 259 -9.68 8.08 -15.23
CA ASP A 259 -9.71 6.67 -14.82
C ASP A 259 -8.32 6.04 -14.91
N LEU A 260 -8.09 5.01 -14.10
CA LEU A 260 -6.85 4.23 -14.16
C LEU A 260 -6.97 3.21 -15.30
N THR A 261 -6.47 3.60 -16.45
CA THR A 261 -6.55 2.81 -17.68
C THR A 261 -5.21 2.63 -18.33
N LYS A 262 -5.00 1.48 -19.01
CA LYS A 262 -3.92 1.40 -19.99
C LYS A 262 -4.25 2.35 -21.14
N THR A 263 -3.24 2.99 -21.65
CA THR A 263 -3.37 3.80 -22.85
C THR A 263 -3.59 2.87 -24.05
N GLY A 264 -4.83 2.78 -24.52
CA GLY A 264 -5.18 2.12 -25.76
C GLY A 264 -5.05 3.04 -26.97
N LYS A 265 -4.96 2.47 -28.14
CA LYS A 265 -5.13 3.22 -29.39
C LYS A 265 -6.60 3.53 -29.60
N ILE A 266 -6.88 4.57 -30.38
CA ILE A 266 -8.25 4.90 -30.78
C ILE A 266 -8.91 3.69 -31.41
N GLY A 267 -10.03 3.24 -30.86
CA GLY A 267 -10.78 2.07 -31.34
C GLY A 267 -10.45 0.75 -30.66
N GLU A 268 -9.50 0.71 -29.74
CA GLU A 268 -9.25 -0.45 -28.88
C GLU A 268 -10.14 -0.37 -27.62
N GLU A 269 -10.49 -1.54 -27.10
CA GLU A 269 -11.20 -1.67 -25.83
C GLU A 269 -10.36 -1.07 -24.69
N VAL A 270 -10.98 -0.29 -23.83
CA VAL A 270 -10.30 0.33 -22.70
C VAL A 270 -10.03 -0.72 -21.63
N GLU A 271 -8.78 -0.94 -21.31
CA GLU A 271 -8.38 -1.82 -20.22
C GLU A 271 -8.18 -1.01 -18.94
N TYR A 272 -8.97 -1.31 -17.91
CA TYR A 272 -8.84 -0.70 -16.59
C TYR A 272 -7.76 -1.41 -15.77
N LEU A 273 -7.04 -0.64 -14.98
CA LEU A 273 -6.00 -1.13 -14.08
C LEU A 273 -6.52 -1.23 -12.65
N SER A 274 -6.14 -2.29 -11.97
CA SER A 274 -6.25 -2.36 -10.52
C SER A 274 -5.18 -1.51 -9.85
N LEU A 275 -5.49 -0.98 -8.67
CA LEU A 275 -4.50 -0.36 -7.80
C LEU A 275 -3.85 -1.44 -6.94
N LYS A 276 -2.59 -1.71 -7.21
CA LYS A 276 -1.79 -2.71 -6.49
C LYS A 276 -0.91 -2.04 -5.45
N ARG A 277 -0.77 -2.65 -4.29
CA ARG A 277 0.20 -2.23 -3.29
C ARG A 277 1.61 -2.15 -3.86
N ASN A 278 2.40 -1.26 -3.32
CA ASN A 278 3.80 -1.04 -3.69
C ASN A 278 4.02 -0.57 -5.12
N TYR A 279 2.97 -0.44 -5.94
CA TYR A 279 3.05 0.09 -7.30
C TYR A 279 3.04 1.61 -7.32
N LYS A 280 3.70 2.16 -8.32
CA LYS A 280 3.65 3.57 -8.68
C LYS A 280 2.97 3.73 -10.02
N TYR A 281 1.98 4.59 -10.06
CA TYR A 281 1.23 4.97 -11.25
C TYR A 281 1.59 6.39 -11.60
N ILE A 282 2.12 6.62 -12.80
CA ILE A 282 2.46 7.96 -13.28
C ILE A 282 1.48 8.30 -14.39
N ILE A 283 0.64 9.28 -14.14
CA ILE A 283 -0.32 9.81 -15.09
C ILE A 283 0.23 11.12 -15.62
N THR A 284 0.49 11.17 -16.94
CA THR A 284 0.97 12.37 -17.60
C THR A 284 -0.14 12.92 -18.49
N VAL A 285 -0.66 14.08 -18.14
CA VAL A 285 -1.58 14.84 -19.00
C VAL A 285 -0.80 15.36 -20.19
N THR A 286 -1.26 15.04 -21.40
CA THR A 286 -0.54 15.34 -22.64
C THR A 286 -1.20 16.43 -23.44
N GLU A 287 -2.52 16.54 -23.39
CA GLU A 287 -3.29 17.53 -24.15
C GLU A 287 -4.68 17.70 -23.51
N ALA A 288 -5.20 18.91 -23.52
CA ALA A 288 -6.63 19.16 -23.33
C ALA A 288 -7.25 19.48 -24.68
N SER A 289 -8.09 18.58 -25.19
CA SER A 289 -8.76 18.72 -26.51
C SER A 289 -10.09 19.46 -26.45
N GLY A 290 -10.60 19.73 -25.26
CA GLY A 290 -11.84 20.45 -25.03
C GLY A 290 -12.06 20.73 -23.55
N ILE A 291 -13.05 21.57 -23.28
CA ILE A 291 -13.46 21.87 -21.90
C ILE A 291 -14.04 20.64 -21.22
N GLY A 292 -13.81 20.53 -19.90
CA GLY A 292 -14.38 19.49 -19.08
C GLY A 292 -15.82 19.79 -18.66
N TYR A 293 -16.24 19.10 -17.61
CA TYR A 293 -17.55 19.28 -17.00
C TYR A 293 -17.60 20.55 -16.14
N GLU A 294 -18.79 21.11 -16.00
CA GLU A 294 -19.02 22.34 -15.23
C GLU A 294 -18.83 22.12 -13.72
N SER A 295 -19.08 20.89 -13.26
CA SER A 295 -18.99 20.55 -11.84
C SER A 295 -18.24 19.25 -11.59
N PHE A 296 -17.73 19.11 -10.37
CA PHE A 296 -17.13 17.87 -9.87
C PHE A 296 -18.09 16.68 -10.02
N ARG A 297 -19.35 16.88 -9.62
CA ARG A 297 -20.37 15.82 -9.65
C ARG A 297 -20.65 15.33 -11.08
N GLU A 298 -20.71 16.21 -12.05
CA GLU A 298 -20.87 15.81 -13.45
C GLU A 298 -19.67 15.04 -13.97
N ALA A 299 -18.46 15.46 -13.64
CA ALA A 299 -17.25 14.75 -14.01
C ALA A 299 -17.22 13.34 -13.38
N LEU A 300 -17.52 13.22 -12.08
CA LEU A 300 -17.54 11.94 -11.37
C LEU A 300 -18.60 10.98 -11.94
N ALA A 301 -19.75 11.50 -12.34
CA ALA A 301 -20.86 10.74 -12.91
C ALA A 301 -20.70 10.45 -14.42
N SER A 302 -19.64 10.94 -15.07
CA SER A 302 -19.47 10.79 -16.51
C SER A 302 -19.29 9.34 -16.93
N TYR A 303 -19.92 8.99 -18.05
CA TYR A 303 -19.87 7.64 -18.64
C TYR A 303 -18.80 7.51 -19.74
N THR A 304 -18.26 8.62 -20.19
CA THR A 304 -17.27 8.62 -21.28
C THR A 304 -15.87 8.39 -20.76
N VAL A 305 -15.26 7.33 -21.20
CA VAL A 305 -13.84 7.02 -20.98
C VAL A 305 -12.93 8.05 -21.68
N MET A 306 -13.42 8.64 -22.74
CA MET A 306 -12.75 9.70 -23.50
C MET A 306 -13.11 11.06 -22.89
N SER A 307 -12.38 11.44 -21.86
CA SER A 307 -12.43 12.84 -21.43
C SER A 307 -11.74 13.72 -22.47
N ASN A 308 -12.16 15.00 -22.52
CA ASN A 308 -11.43 16.00 -23.29
C ASN A 308 -10.01 16.28 -22.75
N LEU A 309 -9.58 15.52 -21.76
CA LEU A 309 -8.24 15.52 -21.20
C LEU A 309 -7.54 14.23 -21.61
N LYS A 310 -6.57 14.33 -22.49
CA LYS A 310 -5.75 13.20 -22.91
C LYS A 310 -4.60 12.99 -21.92
N PHE A 311 -4.38 11.75 -21.54
CA PHE A 311 -3.29 11.40 -20.63
C PHE A 311 -2.63 10.08 -21.03
N ARG A 312 -1.41 9.89 -20.54
CA ARG A 312 -0.65 8.65 -20.62
C ARG A 312 -0.42 8.14 -19.22
N LEU A 313 -0.65 6.86 -19.00
CA LEU A 313 -0.39 6.20 -17.73
C LEU A 313 0.68 5.13 -17.90
N ILE A 314 1.69 5.16 -17.06
CA ILE A 314 2.66 4.09 -16.87
C ILE A 314 2.63 3.64 -15.42
N HIS A 315 2.85 2.36 -15.17
CA HIS A 315 2.89 1.82 -13.83
C HIS A 315 4.00 0.77 -13.71
N TYR A 316 4.56 0.64 -12.53
CA TYR A 316 5.59 -0.37 -12.22
C TYR A 316 5.59 -0.70 -10.73
N ASP A 317 6.04 -1.93 -10.43
CA ASP A 317 6.31 -2.33 -9.06
C ASP A 317 7.51 -1.54 -8.55
N ARG A 318 7.41 -1.04 -7.33
CA ARG A 318 8.47 -0.24 -6.72
C ARG A 318 9.49 -1.16 -6.07
N ASP A 319 10.71 -0.68 -5.97
CA ASP A 319 11.71 -1.34 -5.15
C ASP A 319 11.15 -1.53 -3.73
N MET A 320 11.21 -2.75 -3.26
CA MET A 320 10.88 -3.08 -1.88
C MET A 320 11.87 -2.37 -0.95
N VAL A 321 11.44 -2.08 0.28
CA VAL A 321 12.38 -1.73 1.34
C VAL A 321 13.20 -2.99 1.59
N LYS A 322 14.44 -2.97 1.10
CA LYS A 322 15.31 -4.13 1.11
C LYS A 322 15.92 -4.33 2.49
N ASP A 323 16.18 -5.57 2.81
CA ASP A 323 17.02 -5.98 3.94
C ASP A 323 16.55 -5.47 5.31
N VAL A 324 15.33 -5.86 5.68
CA VAL A 324 14.97 -5.82 7.08
C VAL A 324 15.77 -6.91 7.77
N VAL A 325 16.73 -6.51 8.58
CA VAL A 325 17.63 -7.43 9.27
C VAL A 325 17.14 -7.63 10.68
N TYR A 326 16.79 -8.87 11.00
CA TYR A 326 16.48 -9.31 12.34
C TYR A 326 17.75 -9.76 13.04
N ASN A 327 18.18 -9.05 14.08
CA ASN A 327 19.37 -9.34 14.85
C ASN A 327 19.03 -10.09 16.15
N GLY A 328 18.37 -11.24 16.01
CA GLY A 328 17.93 -12.04 17.15
C GLY A 328 19.06 -12.46 18.09
N GLN A 329 20.25 -12.64 17.57
CA GLN A 329 21.41 -13.02 18.37
C GLN A 329 21.79 -11.97 19.44
N TYR A 330 21.49 -10.70 19.25
CA TYR A 330 21.73 -9.68 20.28
C TYR A 330 20.91 -9.92 21.53
N MET A 331 19.75 -10.52 21.34
CA MET A 331 18.87 -10.85 22.46
C MET A 331 19.38 -12.07 23.23
N LEU A 332 20.16 -12.91 22.58
CA LEU A 332 20.81 -14.09 23.19
C LEU A 332 22.08 -13.74 23.92
N GLY A 333 22.75 -12.64 23.54
CA GLY A 333 24.04 -12.27 24.05
C GLY A 333 24.07 -11.06 24.99
N VAL A 334 22.92 -10.49 25.26
CA VAL A 334 22.83 -9.23 26.01
C VAL A 334 22.26 -9.50 27.41
N GLY A 335 23.08 -9.62 28.35
CA GLY A 335 22.82 -9.59 29.78
C GLY A 335 21.40 -9.98 30.21
N GLU A 336 20.62 -9.04 30.68
CA GLU A 336 19.29 -9.30 31.18
C GLU A 336 18.29 -9.75 30.12
N SER A 337 18.46 -9.31 28.90
CA SER A 337 17.68 -9.81 27.77
C SER A 337 18.04 -11.25 27.42
N GLU A 338 19.32 -11.58 27.57
CA GLU A 338 19.83 -12.95 27.50
C GLU A 338 19.18 -13.84 28.57
N VAL A 339 19.04 -13.34 29.77
CA VAL A 339 18.33 -14.04 30.83
C VAL A 339 16.89 -14.38 30.42
N SER A 340 16.19 -13.48 29.79
CA SER A 340 14.85 -13.74 29.29
C SER A 340 14.82 -14.85 28.24
N VAL A 341 15.76 -14.83 27.31
CA VAL A 341 15.90 -15.87 26.29
C VAL A 341 16.35 -17.20 26.93
N THR A 342 17.25 -17.15 27.89
CA THR A 342 17.69 -18.33 28.61
C THR A 342 16.57 -19.00 29.38
N GLN A 343 15.66 -18.19 29.95
CA GLN A 343 14.45 -18.70 30.58
C GLN A 343 13.53 -19.43 29.60
N HIS A 344 13.43 -18.94 28.39
CA HIS A 344 12.64 -19.58 27.35
C HIS A 344 13.28 -20.88 26.82
N GLN A 345 14.59 -21.03 26.96
CA GLN A 345 15.28 -22.20 26.51
C GLN A 345 15.24 -23.36 27.52
N ASN A 346 15.08 -23.04 28.81
CA ASN A 346 15.14 -24.01 29.89
C ASN A 346 13.79 -24.50 30.38
N ASN A 347 12.71 -23.99 29.81
CA ASN A 347 11.35 -24.43 30.07
C ASN A 347 10.76 -25.07 28.77
#